data_9e7a7915ed80ca22cbc6c881d241d360
#
_entry.id   9e7a7915ed80ca22cbc6c881d241d360
#
_cell.length_a   1.000
_cell.length_b   1.000
_cell.length_c   1.000
_cell.angle_alpha   90.00
_cell.angle_beta   90.00
_cell.angle_gamma   90.00
#
_symmetry.space_group_name_H-M   'P 1'
#
loop_
_entity.id
_entity.type
_entity.pdbx_description
1 polymer ?
#
loop_
_entity_poly.entity_id
_entity_poly.type
_entity_poly.pdbx_seq_one_letter_code
_entity_poly.pdbx_strand_id
1 'polypeptide(L)'
;MGESQEQSMFRRFEGKVLTGEYVLICVAWPYANGPLHLGHVAGCYLPPDIQARFERARGNRVLMVSGSDEHGTPITVSAEQNGISPQDVVDKYHAINSKALLDLGCSWEPNVDSRGIQYGGSLFNRTSDARHKQMVQENFLELMNAGLFETKSMKQFYEVSSDPKTAGRFLPDRYVEGTCPACDSTEARGDQCDACGATY
;
A
#
# COMPACT_ATOMS: atom_id res chain seq x y z
N MET A 1 -39.75 8.99 1.31
CA MET A 1 -38.32 8.97 1.65
C MET A 1 -37.75 7.72 1.00
N GLY A 2 -36.98 7.87 -0.09
CA GLY A 2 -36.44 6.73 -0.80
C GLY A 2 -35.28 6.09 -0.02
N GLU A 3 -35.26 4.78 0.02
CA GLU A 3 -34.08 4.04 0.52
C GLU A 3 -32.82 4.45 -0.24
N SER A 4 -31.72 4.66 0.48
CA SER A 4 -30.44 4.95 -0.17
C SER A 4 -29.98 3.74 -1.00
N GLN A 5 -29.23 3.96 -2.07
CA GLN A 5 -28.66 2.87 -2.87
C GLN A 5 -27.81 1.91 -2.03
N GLU A 6 -27.19 2.38 -0.97
CA GLU A 6 -26.48 1.55 0.02
C GLU A 6 -27.41 0.58 0.73
N GLN A 7 -28.57 1.03 1.21
CA GLN A 7 -29.54 0.15 1.90
C GLN A 7 -30.10 -0.93 0.97
N SER A 8 -30.31 -0.60 -0.31
CA SER A 8 -30.75 -1.57 -1.32
C SER A 8 -29.69 -2.67 -1.61
N MET A 9 -28.40 -2.31 -1.55
CA MET A 9 -27.30 -3.25 -1.79
C MET A 9 -27.16 -4.25 -0.62
N PHE A 10 -27.37 -3.82 0.61
CA PHE A 10 -27.31 -4.68 1.80
C PHE A 10 -28.44 -5.71 1.84
N ARG A 11 -29.68 -5.37 1.42
CA ARG A 11 -30.82 -6.32 1.41
C ARG A 11 -30.67 -7.50 0.44
N ARG A 12 -29.81 -7.40 -0.57
CA ARG A 12 -29.58 -8.51 -1.52
C ARG A 12 -28.86 -9.71 -0.91
N PHE A 13 -28.25 -9.56 0.25
CA PHE A 13 -27.49 -10.61 0.94
C PHE A 13 -28.18 -11.13 2.21
N GLU A 14 -29.27 -10.50 2.67
CA GLU A 14 -30.07 -11.01 3.78
C GLU A 14 -30.75 -12.32 3.37
N GLY A 15 -30.26 -13.43 3.94
CA GLY A 15 -30.89 -14.75 3.83
C GLY A 15 -30.19 -15.80 2.96
N LYS A 16 -29.10 -15.48 2.24
CA LYS A 16 -28.28 -16.53 1.61
C LYS A 16 -27.27 -17.09 2.61
N VAL A 17 -27.50 -18.31 3.07
CA VAL A 17 -26.45 -19.09 3.74
C VAL A 17 -25.38 -19.37 2.68
N LEU A 18 -24.27 -18.64 2.74
CA LEU A 18 -23.12 -18.89 1.88
C LEU A 18 -22.48 -20.22 2.32
N THR A 19 -22.63 -21.25 1.53
CA THR A 19 -22.12 -22.62 1.79
C THR A 19 -20.81 -22.90 1.07
N GLY A 20 -20.32 -21.93 0.27
CA GLY A 20 -19.14 -22.06 -0.54
C GLY A 20 -17.82 -21.94 0.25
N GLU A 21 -16.74 -22.09 -0.48
CA GLU A 21 -15.37 -21.99 0.05
C GLU A 21 -15.02 -20.56 0.49
N TYR A 22 -14.02 -20.43 1.36
CA TYR A 22 -13.43 -19.15 1.71
C TYR A 22 -12.38 -18.79 0.67
N VAL A 23 -12.52 -17.63 0.03
CA VAL A 23 -11.60 -17.11 -0.97
C VAL A 23 -11.03 -15.79 -0.50
N LEU A 24 -9.72 -15.72 -0.33
CA LEU A 24 -9.00 -14.49 -0.03
C LEU A 24 -8.34 -13.96 -1.31
N ILE A 25 -8.66 -12.72 -1.66
CA ILE A 25 -8.05 -12.02 -2.81
C ILE A 25 -7.22 -10.86 -2.28
N CYS A 26 -5.91 -11.01 -2.35
CA CYS A 26 -4.95 -9.98 -1.94
C CYS A 26 -4.55 -9.15 -3.16
N VAL A 27 -4.88 -7.87 -3.14
CA VAL A 27 -4.54 -6.92 -4.22
C VAL A 27 -3.35 -6.08 -3.77
N ALA A 28 -2.42 -5.82 -4.69
CA ALA A 28 -1.23 -5.02 -4.40
C ALA A 28 -1.60 -3.62 -3.88
N TRP A 29 -0.78 -3.10 -2.97
CA TRP A 29 -0.98 -1.81 -2.34
C TRP A 29 -0.16 -0.75 -3.07
N PRO A 30 -0.77 0.28 -3.67
CA PRO A 30 -0.05 1.36 -4.32
C PRO A 30 0.54 2.31 -3.29
N TYR A 31 1.70 2.89 -3.61
CA TYR A 31 2.22 4.02 -2.85
C TYR A 31 1.26 5.21 -2.91
N ALA A 32 0.98 5.80 -1.74
CA ALA A 32 0.13 6.99 -1.63
C ALA A 32 0.94 8.28 -1.89
N ASN A 33 1.65 8.35 -3.02
CA ASN A 33 2.46 9.51 -3.44
C ASN A 33 1.99 10.13 -4.77
N GLY A 34 0.94 9.62 -5.36
CA GLY A 34 0.35 10.07 -6.61
C GLY A 34 -1.03 9.47 -6.88
N PRO A 35 -1.77 10.01 -7.87
CA PRO A 35 -3.03 9.44 -8.29
C PRO A 35 -2.82 8.12 -9.03
N LEU A 36 -3.82 7.22 -8.97
CA LEU A 36 -3.85 6.03 -9.81
C LEU A 36 -3.97 6.42 -11.28
N HIS A 37 -3.23 5.73 -12.13
CA HIS A 37 -3.36 5.86 -13.58
C HIS A 37 -4.04 4.63 -14.18
N LEU A 38 -4.38 4.69 -15.47
CA LEU A 38 -5.10 3.63 -16.16
C LEU A 38 -4.43 2.25 -16.04
N GLY A 39 -3.09 2.19 -16.03
CA GLY A 39 -2.35 0.94 -15.82
C GLY A 39 -2.59 0.31 -14.46
N HIS A 40 -2.69 1.10 -13.38
CA HIS A 40 -3.08 0.60 -12.07
C HIS A 40 -4.51 0.04 -12.10
N VAL A 41 -5.44 0.78 -12.68
CA VAL A 41 -6.85 0.39 -12.73
C VAL A 41 -7.02 -0.91 -13.52
N ALA A 42 -6.53 -0.95 -14.76
CA ALA A 42 -6.74 -2.07 -15.67
C ALA A 42 -5.92 -3.32 -15.30
N GLY A 43 -4.70 -3.13 -14.77
CA GLY A 43 -3.79 -4.23 -14.49
C GLY A 43 -3.84 -4.76 -13.06
N CYS A 44 -4.16 -3.89 -12.08
CA CYS A 44 -4.05 -4.23 -10.66
C CYS A 44 -5.41 -4.36 -9.96
N TYR A 45 -6.37 -3.48 -10.24
CA TYR A 45 -7.59 -3.39 -9.42
C TYR A 45 -8.83 -4.02 -10.06
N LEU A 46 -9.06 -3.83 -11.35
CA LEU A 46 -10.23 -4.41 -12.02
C LEU A 46 -10.18 -5.93 -12.10
N PRO A 47 -9.06 -6.60 -12.47
CA PRO A 47 -9.05 -8.05 -12.56
C PRO A 47 -9.40 -8.75 -11.25
N PRO A 48 -8.83 -8.40 -10.08
CA PRO A 48 -9.22 -9.01 -8.81
C PRO A 48 -10.66 -8.65 -8.39
N ASP A 49 -11.18 -7.49 -8.73
CA ASP A 49 -12.59 -7.15 -8.47
C ASP A 49 -13.54 -8.04 -9.31
N ILE A 50 -13.21 -8.27 -10.57
CA ILE A 50 -13.95 -9.19 -11.44
C ILE A 50 -13.91 -10.61 -10.84
N GLN A 51 -12.75 -11.07 -10.40
CA GLN A 51 -12.61 -12.37 -9.75
C GLN A 51 -13.43 -12.46 -8.47
N ALA A 52 -13.38 -11.41 -7.63
CA ALA A 52 -14.16 -11.36 -6.39
C ALA A 52 -15.67 -11.47 -6.66
N ARG A 53 -16.16 -10.74 -7.64
CA ARG A 53 -17.57 -10.80 -8.06
C ARG A 53 -17.95 -12.16 -8.62
N PHE A 54 -17.08 -12.77 -9.43
CA PHE A 54 -17.29 -14.10 -9.97
C PHE A 54 -17.39 -15.14 -8.86
N GLU A 55 -16.48 -15.14 -7.89
CA GLU A 55 -16.50 -16.09 -6.79
C GLU A 55 -17.73 -15.89 -5.86
N ARG A 56 -18.14 -14.65 -5.61
CA ARG A 56 -19.39 -14.36 -4.89
C ARG A 56 -20.62 -14.87 -5.65
N ALA A 57 -20.63 -14.72 -6.99
CA ALA A 57 -21.73 -15.24 -7.81
C ALA A 57 -21.84 -16.77 -7.76
N ARG A 58 -20.71 -17.46 -7.57
CA ARG A 58 -20.65 -18.92 -7.32
C ARG A 58 -21.11 -19.35 -5.94
N GLY A 59 -21.35 -18.39 -5.03
CA GLY A 59 -21.76 -18.66 -3.66
C GLY A 59 -20.60 -18.81 -2.67
N ASN A 60 -19.38 -18.47 -3.07
CA ASN A 60 -18.21 -18.48 -2.20
C ASN A 60 -18.19 -17.27 -1.25
N ARG A 61 -17.49 -17.42 -0.13
CA ARG A 61 -17.26 -16.37 0.87
C ARG A 61 -15.96 -15.65 0.52
N VAL A 62 -16.07 -14.47 -0.06
CA VAL A 62 -14.91 -13.76 -0.61
C VAL A 62 -14.53 -12.59 0.27
N LEU A 63 -13.26 -12.53 0.64
CA LEU A 63 -12.61 -11.38 1.23
C LEU A 63 -11.59 -10.82 0.22
N MET A 64 -11.81 -9.61 -0.28
CA MET A 64 -10.87 -8.90 -1.12
C MET A 64 -10.25 -7.76 -0.33
N VAL A 65 -8.93 -7.71 -0.27
CA VAL A 65 -8.18 -6.75 0.55
C VAL A 65 -7.12 -6.01 -0.26
N SER A 66 -6.99 -4.72 0.01
CA SER A 66 -5.92 -3.85 -0.47
C SER A 66 -5.81 -2.63 0.45
N GLY A 67 -5.05 -1.63 0.03
CA GLY A 67 -4.93 -0.38 0.76
C GLY A 67 -3.85 0.51 0.16
N SER A 68 -3.56 1.62 0.83
CA SER A 68 -2.46 2.50 0.48
C SER A 68 -1.19 2.10 1.21
N ASP A 69 -0.11 1.92 0.45
CA ASP A 69 1.24 1.85 1.02
C ASP A 69 1.70 3.28 1.34
N GLU A 70 1.85 3.57 2.63
CA GLU A 70 2.06 4.92 3.15
C GLU A 70 3.42 5.12 3.79
N HIS A 71 4.32 4.16 3.62
CA HIS A 71 5.68 4.22 4.10
C HIS A 71 6.67 4.12 2.93
N GLY A 72 7.83 4.76 3.09
CA GLY A 72 8.92 4.63 2.15
C GLY A 72 9.35 5.92 1.48
N THR A 73 10.51 5.85 0.84
CA THR A 73 11.21 6.96 0.21
C THR A 73 10.38 7.76 -0.81
N PRO A 74 9.53 7.15 -1.68
CA PRO A 74 8.75 7.93 -2.64
C PRO A 74 7.84 8.98 -1.99
N ILE A 75 7.34 8.70 -0.81
CA ILE A 75 6.46 9.61 -0.06
C ILE A 75 7.27 10.75 0.56
N THR A 76 8.41 10.43 1.18
CA THR A 76 9.28 11.47 1.76
C THR A 76 9.84 12.40 0.70
N VAL A 77 10.25 11.89 -0.47
CA VAL A 77 10.68 12.72 -1.61
C VAL A 77 9.54 13.63 -2.08
N SER A 78 8.33 13.09 -2.23
CA SER A 78 7.17 13.90 -2.63
C SER A 78 6.83 14.98 -1.59
N ALA A 79 6.95 14.67 -0.31
CA ALA A 79 6.73 15.62 0.78
C ALA A 79 7.77 16.76 0.75
N GLU A 80 9.06 16.43 0.64
CA GLU A 80 10.15 17.40 0.55
C GLU A 80 10.00 18.33 -0.67
N GLN A 81 9.70 17.77 -1.84
CA GLN A 81 9.48 18.53 -3.08
C GLN A 81 8.31 19.53 -2.99
N ASN A 82 7.27 19.17 -2.24
CA ASN A 82 6.08 20.01 -2.09
C ASN A 82 6.09 20.87 -0.81
N GLY A 83 7.10 20.74 0.06
CA GLY A 83 7.21 21.49 1.30
C GLY A 83 6.09 21.18 2.31
N ILE A 84 5.58 19.95 2.32
CA ILE A 84 4.49 19.49 3.21
C ILE A 84 4.95 18.26 4.00
N SER A 85 4.16 17.85 4.99
CA SER A 85 4.49 16.65 5.74
C SER A 85 4.23 15.36 4.94
N PRO A 86 4.96 14.25 5.20
CA PRO A 86 4.65 12.94 4.63
C PRO A 86 3.20 12.51 4.90
N GLN A 87 2.65 12.87 6.07
CA GLN A 87 1.26 12.56 6.43
C GLN A 87 0.27 13.27 5.51
N ASP A 88 0.51 14.56 5.19
CA ASP A 88 -0.37 15.32 4.27
C ASP A 88 -0.35 14.72 2.87
N VAL A 89 0.80 14.22 2.40
CA VAL A 89 0.91 13.53 1.10
C VAL A 89 0.03 12.29 1.09
N VAL A 90 0.19 11.39 2.07
CA VAL A 90 -0.55 10.12 2.09
C VAL A 90 -2.03 10.32 2.34
N ASP A 91 -2.44 11.27 3.17
CA ASP A 91 -3.86 11.59 3.40
C ASP A 91 -4.54 12.05 2.13
N LYS A 92 -3.88 12.94 1.38
CA LYS A 92 -4.36 13.43 0.10
C LYS A 92 -4.55 12.30 -0.91
N TYR A 93 -3.51 11.50 -1.13
CA TYR A 93 -3.55 10.49 -2.19
C TYR A 93 -4.33 9.24 -1.81
N HIS A 94 -4.37 8.87 -0.52
CA HIS A 94 -5.30 7.85 -0.05
C HIS A 94 -6.75 8.21 -0.36
N ALA A 95 -7.17 9.44 -0.05
CA ALA A 95 -8.53 9.91 -0.33
C ALA A 95 -8.85 9.90 -1.83
N ILE A 96 -7.94 10.41 -2.67
CA ILE A 96 -8.11 10.44 -4.13
C ILE A 96 -8.22 9.02 -4.70
N ASN A 97 -7.30 8.14 -4.33
CA ASN A 97 -7.20 6.78 -4.85
C ASN A 97 -8.38 5.92 -4.39
N SER A 98 -8.72 6.00 -3.11
CA SER A 98 -9.89 5.31 -2.55
C SER A 98 -11.18 5.73 -3.26
N LYS A 99 -11.38 7.05 -3.45
CA LYS A 99 -12.54 7.57 -4.17
C LYS A 99 -12.57 7.08 -5.63
N ALA A 100 -11.44 7.11 -6.33
CA ALA A 100 -11.38 6.66 -7.73
C ALA A 100 -11.78 5.19 -7.87
N LEU A 101 -11.32 4.32 -6.97
CA LEU A 101 -11.69 2.91 -6.97
C LEU A 101 -13.16 2.67 -6.63
N LEU A 102 -13.73 3.46 -5.70
CA LEU A 102 -15.15 3.42 -5.39
C LEU A 102 -16.02 3.91 -6.57
N ASP A 103 -15.62 5.00 -7.22
CA ASP A 103 -16.33 5.54 -8.40
C ASP A 103 -16.31 4.54 -9.58
N LEU A 104 -15.27 3.73 -9.70
CA LEU A 104 -15.18 2.61 -10.65
C LEU A 104 -16.04 1.41 -10.23
N GLY A 105 -16.61 1.42 -9.03
CA GLY A 105 -17.43 0.36 -8.51
C GLY A 105 -16.65 -0.85 -7.99
N CYS A 106 -15.37 -0.69 -7.66
CA CYS A 106 -14.62 -1.77 -7.00
C CYS A 106 -15.31 -2.19 -5.70
N SER A 107 -15.58 -3.47 -5.58
CA SER A 107 -16.46 -4.04 -4.55
C SER A 107 -15.69 -4.42 -3.27
N TRP A 108 -15.13 -3.43 -2.59
CA TRP A 108 -14.54 -3.63 -1.27
C TRP A 108 -15.65 -3.96 -0.26
N GLU A 109 -15.57 -5.14 0.37
CA GLU A 109 -16.53 -5.54 1.39
C GLU A 109 -16.31 -4.74 2.68
N PRO A 110 -17.38 -4.30 3.35
CA PRO A 110 -17.23 -3.79 4.72
C PRO A 110 -16.81 -4.94 5.64
N ASN A 111 -15.87 -4.67 6.54
CA ASN A 111 -15.42 -5.61 7.56
C ASN A 111 -16.53 -5.82 8.60
N VAL A 112 -17.38 -6.80 8.39
CA VAL A 112 -18.37 -7.23 9.37
C VAL A 112 -18.00 -8.64 9.81
N ASP A 113 -17.71 -8.84 11.09
CA ASP A 113 -17.46 -10.18 11.61
C ASP A 113 -18.74 -11.00 11.72
N SER A 114 -18.61 -12.28 12.07
CA SER A 114 -19.75 -13.20 12.27
C SER A 114 -20.72 -12.76 13.35
N ARG A 115 -20.39 -11.76 14.16
CA ARG A 115 -21.21 -11.17 15.21
C ARG A 115 -21.89 -9.88 14.77
N GLY A 116 -21.69 -9.45 13.50
CA GLY A 116 -22.21 -8.20 12.97
C GLY A 116 -21.43 -6.96 13.43
N ILE A 117 -20.25 -7.13 14.03
CA ILE A 117 -19.42 -6.01 14.46
C ILE A 117 -18.64 -5.50 13.25
N GLN A 118 -18.88 -4.24 12.92
CA GLN A 118 -18.15 -3.56 11.85
C GLN A 118 -16.77 -3.11 12.36
N TYR A 119 -15.70 -3.63 11.74
CA TYR A 119 -14.32 -3.20 12.00
C TYR A 119 -13.93 -2.17 10.95
N GLY A 120 -13.92 -0.89 11.31
CA GLY A 120 -13.40 0.20 10.47
C GLY A 120 -13.98 0.25 9.06
N GLY A 121 -13.69 1.29 8.31
CA GLY A 121 -14.17 1.47 6.93
C GLY A 121 -13.77 0.35 5.96
N SER A 122 -13.95 0.63 4.69
CA SER A 122 -13.71 -0.33 3.59
C SER A 122 -12.40 -1.10 3.76
N LEU A 123 -12.33 -2.30 3.20
CA LEU A 123 -11.12 -3.14 3.16
C LEU A 123 -10.01 -2.57 2.25
N PHE A 124 -10.17 -1.37 1.76
CA PHE A 124 -9.10 -0.52 1.24
C PHE A 124 -8.53 0.29 2.41
N ASN A 125 -7.57 -0.29 3.11
CA ASN A 125 -7.02 0.23 4.36
C ASN A 125 -5.72 1.04 4.13
N ARG A 126 -4.98 1.29 5.19
CA ARG A 126 -3.76 2.11 5.20
C ARG A 126 -2.66 1.39 5.98
N THR A 127 -1.43 1.38 5.46
CA THR A 127 -0.28 0.85 6.25
C THR A 127 0.04 1.73 7.46
N SER A 128 -0.38 3.00 7.45
CA SER A 128 -0.24 3.91 8.60
C SER A 128 -1.30 3.72 9.69
N ASP A 129 -2.31 2.87 9.49
CA ASP A 129 -3.32 2.55 10.50
C ASP A 129 -2.68 2.00 11.78
N ALA A 130 -3.19 2.43 12.94
CA ALA A 130 -2.60 2.09 14.23
C ALA A 130 -2.58 0.57 14.50
N ARG A 131 -3.63 -0.15 14.10
CA ARG A 131 -3.71 -1.62 14.23
C ARG A 131 -2.72 -2.31 13.30
N HIS A 132 -2.58 -1.81 12.07
CA HIS A 132 -1.60 -2.35 11.13
C HIS A 132 -0.19 -2.20 11.69
N LYS A 133 0.16 -1.01 12.20
CA LYS A 133 1.46 -0.76 12.86
C LYS A 133 1.71 -1.70 14.04
N GLN A 134 0.71 -1.85 14.90
CA GLN A 134 0.80 -2.76 16.03
C GLN A 134 1.06 -4.21 15.60
N MET A 135 0.30 -4.72 14.65
CA MET A 135 0.47 -6.10 14.15
C MET A 135 1.85 -6.32 13.51
N VAL A 136 2.34 -5.34 12.75
CA VAL A 136 3.68 -5.43 12.15
C VAL A 136 4.76 -5.47 13.24
N GLN A 137 4.64 -4.64 14.27
CA GLN A 137 5.59 -4.62 15.39
C GLN A 137 5.55 -5.93 16.20
N GLU A 138 4.36 -6.46 16.47
CA GLU A 138 4.19 -7.73 17.16
C GLU A 138 4.80 -8.89 16.37
N ASN A 139 4.50 -9.00 15.08
CA ASN A 139 5.09 -10.01 14.20
C ASN A 139 6.62 -9.90 14.13
N PHE A 140 7.15 -8.68 14.04
CA PHE A 140 8.60 -8.48 14.04
C PHE A 140 9.24 -9.02 15.33
N LEU A 141 8.65 -8.70 16.47
CA LEU A 141 9.14 -9.17 17.77
C LEU A 141 9.05 -10.69 17.92
N GLU A 142 7.97 -11.31 17.43
CA GLU A 142 7.81 -12.76 17.43
C GLU A 142 8.92 -13.43 16.59
N LEU A 143 9.17 -12.95 15.38
CA LEU A 143 10.22 -13.49 14.50
C LEU A 143 11.61 -13.27 15.10
N MET A 144 11.85 -12.12 15.72
CA MET A 144 13.12 -11.83 16.40
C MET A 144 13.35 -12.79 17.59
N ASN A 145 12.33 -12.98 18.41
CA ASN A 145 12.39 -13.89 19.57
C ASN A 145 12.55 -15.37 19.15
N ALA A 146 12.03 -15.72 17.97
CA ALA A 146 12.22 -17.03 17.37
C ALA A 146 13.62 -17.23 16.75
N GLY A 147 14.49 -16.21 16.78
CA GLY A 147 15.85 -16.28 16.24
C GLY A 147 15.93 -16.34 14.72
N LEU A 148 14.91 -15.84 14.03
CA LEU A 148 14.81 -15.87 12.57
C LEU A 148 15.50 -14.68 11.89
N PHE A 149 16.08 -13.76 12.65
CA PHE A 149 16.85 -12.63 12.13
C PHE A 149 18.33 -12.81 12.36
N GLU A 150 19.13 -12.36 11.41
CA GLU A 150 20.58 -12.19 11.57
C GLU A 150 20.96 -10.72 11.36
N THR A 151 22.04 -10.31 12.02
CA THR A 151 22.58 -8.95 11.86
C THR A 151 23.73 -8.97 10.87
N LYS A 152 23.66 -8.06 9.88
CA LYS A 152 24.75 -7.85 8.90
C LYS A 152 25.19 -6.40 8.90
N SER A 153 26.49 -6.17 8.76
CA SER A 153 27.04 -4.84 8.48
C SER A 153 27.01 -4.57 6.99
N MET A 154 26.55 -3.37 6.62
CA MET A 154 26.53 -2.91 5.23
C MET A 154 27.10 -1.50 5.14
N LYS A 155 27.66 -1.17 3.99
CA LYS A 155 28.02 0.23 3.66
C LYS A 155 26.78 0.95 3.15
N GLN A 156 26.60 2.18 3.57
CA GLN A 156 25.48 3.00 3.14
C GLN A 156 25.95 4.45 2.95
N PHE A 157 25.37 5.15 1.98
CA PHE A 157 25.63 6.56 1.79
C PHE A 157 25.16 7.37 2.99
N TYR A 158 25.96 8.35 3.38
CA TYR A 158 25.66 9.19 4.53
C TYR A 158 25.88 10.66 4.17
N GLU A 159 24.83 11.45 4.32
CA GLU A 159 24.89 12.90 4.15
C GLU A 159 25.38 13.54 5.44
N VAL A 160 26.50 14.23 5.36
CA VAL A 160 27.02 15.01 6.49
C VAL A 160 26.25 16.31 6.54
N SER A 161 25.64 16.62 7.69
CA SER A 161 24.95 17.90 7.88
C SER A 161 25.93 19.07 7.80
N SER A 162 25.55 20.12 7.10
CA SER A 162 26.29 21.40 7.08
C SER A 162 26.09 22.21 8.37
N ASP A 163 25.05 21.93 9.15
CA ASP A 163 24.79 22.51 10.46
C ASP A 163 25.36 21.61 11.56
N PRO A 164 26.34 22.08 12.36
CA PRO A 164 26.93 21.31 13.44
C PRO A 164 25.93 20.85 14.53
N LYS A 165 24.74 21.45 14.59
CA LYS A 165 23.69 21.12 15.55
C LYS A 165 22.76 20.04 15.05
N THR A 166 22.84 19.69 13.79
CA THR A 166 21.97 18.70 13.14
C THR A 166 22.79 17.46 12.83
N ALA A 167 22.35 16.30 13.26
CA ALA A 167 22.97 15.03 12.86
C ALA A 167 22.80 14.83 11.35
N GLY A 168 23.82 14.30 10.69
CA GLY A 168 23.69 13.82 9.32
C GLY A 168 22.70 12.64 9.25
N ARG A 169 22.39 12.21 8.02
CA ARG A 169 21.43 11.10 7.80
C ARG A 169 21.98 10.07 6.82
N PHE A 170 21.61 8.82 7.04
CA PHE A 170 21.78 7.79 6.02
C PHE A 170 20.82 8.03 4.86
N LEU A 171 21.34 7.89 3.64
CA LEU A 171 20.56 8.12 2.44
C LEU A 171 20.11 6.78 1.86
N PRO A 172 18.80 6.60 1.67
CA PRO A 172 18.29 5.54 0.80
C PRO A 172 18.84 5.70 -0.63
N ASP A 173 18.98 4.59 -1.36
CA ASP A 173 19.60 4.59 -2.71
C ASP A 173 18.95 5.57 -3.69
N ARG A 174 17.64 5.80 -3.55
CA ARG A 174 16.88 6.74 -4.38
C ARG A 174 17.21 8.23 -4.16
N TYR A 175 17.91 8.57 -3.09
CA TYR A 175 18.43 9.92 -2.85
C TYR A 175 19.83 10.12 -3.42
N VAL A 176 20.45 9.05 -3.90
CA VAL A 176 21.81 9.09 -4.45
C VAL A 176 21.72 8.96 -5.95
N GLU A 177 22.15 10.00 -6.65
CA GLU A 177 22.22 10.05 -8.11
C GLU A 177 23.66 10.38 -8.52
N GLY A 178 24.10 9.87 -9.66
CA GLY A 178 25.44 10.10 -10.13
C GLY A 178 25.75 9.45 -11.46
N THR A 179 27.05 9.44 -11.80
CA THR A 179 27.51 8.84 -13.04
C THR A 179 27.76 7.36 -12.85
N CYS A 180 27.19 6.55 -13.73
CA CYS A 180 27.38 5.11 -13.76
C CYS A 180 28.85 4.76 -14.09
N PRO A 181 29.55 3.97 -13.26
CA PRO A 181 30.93 3.58 -13.54
C PRO A 181 31.06 2.58 -14.70
N ALA A 182 29.96 1.99 -15.16
CA ALA A 182 29.96 1.00 -16.23
C ALA A 182 29.62 1.57 -17.62
N CYS A 183 28.83 2.64 -17.71
CA CYS A 183 28.35 3.18 -18.98
C CYS A 183 28.36 4.72 -19.07
N ASP A 184 28.85 5.39 -18.05
CA ASP A 184 28.94 6.86 -17.97
C ASP A 184 27.59 7.61 -18.06
N SER A 185 26.46 6.90 -17.94
CA SER A 185 25.14 7.54 -17.80
C SER A 185 25.12 8.40 -16.53
N THR A 186 24.64 9.64 -16.64
CA THR A 186 24.56 10.59 -15.51
C THR A 186 23.32 10.42 -14.65
N GLU A 187 22.45 9.48 -14.96
CA GLU A 187 21.18 9.22 -14.26
C GLU A 187 21.19 7.90 -13.47
N ALA A 188 22.38 7.42 -13.07
CA ALA A 188 22.48 6.23 -12.25
C ALA A 188 22.03 6.49 -10.81
N ARG A 189 21.41 5.50 -10.20
CA ARG A 189 21.01 5.52 -8.78
C ARG A 189 22.12 4.95 -7.90
N GLY A 190 21.97 5.05 -6.59
CA GLY A 190 22.98 4.56 -5.64
C GLY A 190 23.22 3.05 -5.68
N ASP A 191 22.27 2.26 -6.19
CA ASP A 191 22.31 0.80 -6.23
C ASP A 191 22.32 0.21 -7.65
N GLN A 192 21.89 1.00 -8.66
CA GLN A 192 21.74 0.49 -10.03
C GLN A 192 21.79 1.60 -11.08
N CYS A 193 22.02 1.20 -12.33
CA CYS A 193 21.90 2.04 -13.50
C CYS A 193 20.77 1.56 -14.41
N ASP A 194 19.75 2.38 -14.61
CA ASP A 194 18.61 2.04 -15.47
C ASP A 194 18.99 2.01 -16.97
N ALA A 195 20.10 2.68 -17.36
CA ALA A 195 20.56 2.71 -18.74
C ALA A 195 21.26 1.42 -19.18
N CYS A 196 22.04 0.77 -18.31
CA CYS A 196 22.80 -0.43 -18.66
C CYS A 196 22.49 -1.65 -17.79
N GLY A 197 21.67 -1.52 -16.75
CA GLY A 197 21.32 -2.60 -15.83
C GLY A 197 22.42 -3.00 -14.85
N ALA A 198 23.53 -2.24 -14.76
CA ALA A 198 24.57 -2.51 -13.77
C ALA A 198 24.04 -2.26 -12.36
N THR A 199 24.44 -3.13 -11.41
CA THR A 199 24.21 -2.99 -9.96
C THR A 199 25.53 -2.78 -9.24
N TYR A 200 25.53 -2.05 -8.09
CA TYR A 200 26.72 -1.63 -7.36
C TYR A 200 26.78 -2.20 -5.95
#